data_a16bba6e7c7562a68bb2df60892c9df2
#
_entry.id   a16bba6e7c7562a68bb2df60892c9df2
#
_cell.length_a   1.000
_cell.length_b   1.000
_cell.length_c   1.000
_cell.angle_alpha   90.00
_cell.angle_beta   90.00
_cell.angle_gamma   90.00
#
_symmetry.space_group_name_H-M   'P 1'
#
loop_
_entity.id
_entity.type
_entity.pdbx_description
1 polymer ?
#
loop_
_entity_poly.entity_id
_entity_poly.type
_entity_poly.pdbx_seq_one_letter_code
_entity_poly.pdbx_strand_id
1 'polypeptide(L)'
;MTKEEEILNFLSTNVFDPILSSKTASKALKTGVRTTIYRLKQRDAKGMVQYFWAALKGTPRSIKFAELMKKEGVKRFEDVLDEFRERFTKYLK
;
A
#
# COMPACT_ATOMS: atom_id res chain seq x y z
N MET A 1 -5.87 -1.98 18.97
CA MET A 1 -5.51 -2.27 17.56
C MET A 1 -4.19 -3.00 17.52
N THR A 2 -4.10 -4.09 16.76
CA THR A 2 -2.84 -4.81 16.61
C THR A 2 -1.90 -4.06 15.68
N LYS A 3 -0.61 -4.42 15.69
CA LYS A 3 0.38 -3.85 14.77
C LYS A 3 -0.03 -4.05 13.31
N GLU A 4 -0.53 -5.26 12.99
CA GLU A 4 -1.00 -5.62 11.66
C GLU A 4 -2.19 -4.77 11.23
N GLU A 5 -3.15 -4.56 12.11
CA GLU A 5 -4.30 -3.71 11.83
C GLU A 5 -3.90 -2.25 11.61
N GLU A 6 -2.95 -1.75 12.38
CA GLU A 6 -2.43 -0.39 12.22
C GLU A 6 -1.81 -0.20 10.85
N ILE A 7 -0.99 -1.17 10.41
CA ILE A 7 -0.35 -1.14 9.08
C ILE A 7 -1.41 -1.17 7.98
N LEU A 8 -2.36 -2.10 8.06
CA LEU A 8 -3.42 -2.22 7.06
C LEU A 8 -4.30 -0.96 7.00
N ASN A 9 -4.64 -0.40 8.14
CA ASN A 9 -5.44 0.83 8.18
C ASN A 9 -4.72 1.99 7.51
N PHE A 10 -3.43 2.14 7.78
CA PHE A 10 -2.63 3.18 7.13
C PHE A 10 -2.62 3.02 5.61
N LEU A 11 -2.35 1.82 5.14
CA LEU A 11 -2.27 1.55 3.70
C LEU A 11 -3.65 1.64 3.03
N SER A 12 -4.70 1.19 3.70
CA SER A 12 -6.06 1.31 3.17
C SER A 12 -6.43 2.77 2.99
N THR A 13 -6.20 3.60 4.00
CA THR A 13 -6.55 5.02 3.93
C THR A 13 -5.77 5.75 2.85
N ASN A 14 -4.47 5.47 2.72
CA ASN A 14 -3.58 6.25 1.87
C ASN A 14 -3.41 5.69 0.46
N VAL A 15 -3.63 4.39 0.26
CA VAL A 15 -3.38 3.75 -1.04
C VAL A 15 -4.59 2.96 -1.54
N PHE A 16 -5.06 1.99 -0.75
CA PHE A 16 -6.00 1.00 -1.27
C PHE A 16 -7.40 1.57 -1.50
N ASP A 17 -7.95 2.29 -0.51
CA ASP A 17 -9.30 2.83 -0.63
C ASP A 17 -9.42 3.86 -1.77
N PRO A 18 -8.46 4.80 -1.93
CA PRO A 18 -8.51 5.70 -3.08
C PRO A 18 -8.53 4.97 -4.43
N ILE A 19 -7.76 3.89 -4.56
CA ILE A 19 -7.73 3.11 -5.81
C ILE A 19 -9.03 2.33 -5.99
N LEU A 20 -9.48 1.65 -4.93
CA LEU A 20 -10.70 0.82 -5.02
C LEU A 20 -11.95 1.64 -5.28
N SER A 21 -12.01 2.88 -4.78
CA SER A 21 -13.15 3.77 -4.99
C SER A 21 -13.04 4.61 -6.27
N SER A 22 -11.92 4.55 -6.97
CA SER A 22 -11.71 5.32 -8.19
C SER A 22 -12.60 4.80 -9.32
N LYS A 23 -13.26 5.73 -10.02
CA LYS A 23 -14.08 5.40 -11.21
C LYS A 23 -13.21 5.18 -12.44
N THR A 24 -11.96 5.65 -12.42
CA THR A 24 -11.05 5.55 -13.56
C THR A 24 -10.05 4.41 -13.44
N ALA A 25 -9.94 3.78 -12.28
CA ALA A 25 -9.04 2.65 -12.09
C ALA A 25 -9.53 1.43 -12.86
N SER A 26 -8.61 0.77 -13.56
CA SER A 26 -8.94 -0.44 -14.31
C SER A 26 -9.32 -1.58 -13.35
N LYS A 27 -10.07 -2.54 -13.87
CA LYS A 27 -10.42 -3.75 -13.13
C LYS A 27 -9.16 -4.51 -12.72
N ALA A 28 -8.17 -4.57 -13.61
CA ALA A 28 -6.90 -5.23 -13.34
C ALA A 28 -6.16 -4.56 -12.17
N LEU A 29 -6.18 -3.22 -12.12
CA LEU A 29 -5.53 -2.48 -11.04
C LEU A 29 -6.22 -2.74 -9.70
N LYS A 30 -7.55 -2.74 -9.69
CA LYS A 30 -8.31 -3.04 -8.47
C LYS A 30 -8.07 -4.47 -7.99
N THR A 31 -7.97 -5.42 -8.92
CA THR A 31 -7.60 -6.80 -8.60
C THR A 31 -6.20 -6.85 -7.98
N GLY A 32 -5.26 -6.07 -8.53
CA GLY A 32 -3.92 -5.96 -7.96
C GLY A 32 -3.91 -5.46 -6.53
N VAL A 33 -4.77 -4.48 -6.22
CA VAL A 33 -4.94 -3.98 -4.84
C VAL A 33 -5.43 -5.10 -3.93
N ARG A 34 -6.47 -5.81 -4.34
CA ARG A 34 -7.04 -6.89 -3.53
C ARG A 34 -6.02 -8.01 -3.29
N THR A 35 -5.22 -8.34 -4.31
CA THR A 35 -4.13 -9.31 -4.18
C THR A 35 -3.08 -8.83 -3.17
N THR A 36 -2.72 -7.56 -3.24
CA THR A 36 -1.76 -6.98 -2.30
C THR A 36 -2.27 -7.06 -0.86
N ILE A 37 -3.53 -6.70 -0.64
CA ILE A 37 -4.16 -6.79 0.68
C ILE A 37 -4.14 -8.23 1.18
N TYR A 38 -4.51 -9.19 0.34
CA TYR A 38 -4.51 -10.61 0.69
C TYR A 38 -3.12 -11.07 1.12
N ARG A 39 -2.09 -10.71 0.36
CA ARG A 39 -0.71 -11.09 0.68
C ARG A 39 -0.22 -10.46 1.98
N LEU A 40 -0.61 -9.21 2.25
CA LEU A 40 -0.28 -8.56 3.51
C LEU A 40 -0.91 -9.31 4.69
N LYS A 41 -2.16 -9.72 4.55
CA LYS A 41 -2.88 -10.43 5.62
C LYS A 41 -2.27 -11.81 5.95
N GLN A 42 -1.44 -12.36 5.08
CA GLN A 42 -0.74 -13.63 5.33
C GLN A 42 0.52 -13.45 6.16
N ARG A 43 0.88 -12.23 6.52
CA ARG A 43 2.14 -11.90 7.17
C ARG A 43 1.91 -11.27 8.54
N ASP A 44 2.93 -11.37 9.40
CA ASP A 44 2.97 -10.58 10.63
C ASP A 44 3.42 -9.15 10.33
N ALA A 45 3.48 -8.29 11.35
CA ALA A 45 3.83 -6.88 11.17
C ALA A 45 5.18 -6.71 10.47
N LYS A 46 6.19 -7.44 10.90
CA LYS A 46 7.52 -7.38 10.28
C LYS A 46 7.47 -7.76 8.80
N GLY A 47 6.78 -8.85 8.49
CA GLY A 47 6.62 -9.31 7.12
C GLY A 47 5.84 -8.34 6.26
N MET A 48 4.82 -7.69 6.81
CA MET A 48 4.05 -6.67 6.10
C MET A 48 4.92 -5.48 5.71
N VAL A 49 5.75 -4.99 6.64
CA VAL A 49 6.65 -3.87 6.37
C VAL A 49 7.67 -4.26 5.31
N GLN A 50 8.27 -5.44 5.42
CA GLN A 50 9.23 -5.93 4.43
C GLN A 50 8.58 -6.07 3.04
N TYR A 51 7.39 -6.62 2.98
CA TYR A 51 6.69 -6.80 1.71
C TYR A 51 6.38 -5.46 1.04
N PHE A 52 5.77 -4.55 1.77
CA PHE A 52 5.34 -3.29 1.17
C PHE A 52 6.54 -2.40 0.83
N TRP A 53 7.50 -2.28 1.72
CA TRP A 53 8.66 -1.41 1.51
C TRP A 53 9.67 -2.00 0.54
N ALA A 54 10.08 -3.25 0.76
CA ALA A 54 11.22 -3.83 0.03
C ALA A 54 10.80 -4.61 -1.22
N ALA A 55 9.68 -5.35 -1.15
CA ALA A 55 9.29 -6.21 -2.26
C ALA A 55 8.38 -5.51 -3.27
N LEU A 56 7.52 -4.60 -2.82
CA LEU A 56 6.56 -3.93 -3.70
C LEU A 56 7.16 -2.71 -4.40
N LYS A 57 8.05 -1.98 -3.73
CA LYS A 57 8.65 -0.76 -4.26
C LYS A 57 9.35 -1.04 -5.59
N GLY A 58 9.06 -0.20 -6.60
CA GLY A 58 9.69 -0.31 -7.92
C GLY A 58 9.10 -1.39 -8.82
N THR A 59 8.10 -2.13 -8.36
CA THR A 59 7.42 -3.12 -9.20
C THR A 59 6.47 -2.43 -10.18
N PRO A 60 6.08 -3.10 -11.29
CA PRO A 60 5.06 -2.54 -12.18
C PRO A 60 3.76 -2.20 -11.45
N ARG A 61 3.39 -2.99 -10.45
CA ARG A 61 2.19 -2.74 -9.64
C ARG A 61 2.29 -1.42 -8.87
N SER A 62 3.43 -1.16 -8.22
CA SER A 62 3.62 0.08 -7.47
C SER A 62 3.64 1.30 -8.39
N ILE A 63 4.18 1.16 -9.59
CA ILE A 63 4.18 2.23 -10.59
C ILE A 63 2.75 2.59 -10.98
N LYS A 64 1.90 1.59 -11.20
CA LYS A 64 0.49 1.81 -11.53
C LYS A 64 -0.28 2.44 -10.37
N PHE A 65 0.02 2.04 -9.15
CA PHE A 65 -0.58 2.69 -7.96
C PHE A 65 -0.21 4.17 -7.92
N ALA A 66 1.07 4.48 -8.13
CA ALA A 66 1.56 5.86 -8.11
C ALA A 66 0.90 6.71 -9.20
N GLU A 67 0.80 6.18 -10.40
CA GLU A 67 0.17 6.88 -11.52
C GLU A 67 -1.29 7.20 -11.24
N LEU A 68 -2.04 6.24 -10.73
CA LEU A 68 -3.44 6.47 -10.41
C LEU A 68 -3.62 7.46 -9.26
N MET A 69 -2.82 7.36 -8.23
CA MET A 69 -2.88 8.27 -7.10
C MET A 69 -2.61 9.72 -7.55
N LYS A 70 -1.65 9.90 -8.45
CA LYS A 70 -1.37 11.21 -9.04
C LYS A 70 -2.57 11.72 -9.84
N LYS A 71 -3.16 10.87 -10.66
CA LYS A 71 -4.32 11.21 -11.50
C LYS A 71 -5.53 11.63 -10.66
N GLU A 72 -5.76 10.93 -9.55
CA GLU A 72 -6.89 11.20 -8.66
C GLU A 72 -6.63 12.39 -7.72
N GLY A 73 -5.43 12.97 -7.76
CA GLY A 73 -5.10 14.12 -6.91
C GLY A 73 -4.95 13.80 -5.45
N VAL A 74 -4.70 12.54 -5.11
CA VAL A 74 -4.45 12.12 -3.73
C VAL A 74 -2.96 12.22 -3.41
N LYS A 75 -2.61 11.91 -2.16
CA LYS A 75 -1.22 11.96 -1.69
C LYS A 75 -0.31 11.14 -2.60
N ARG A 76 0.89 11.67 -2.88
CA ARG A 76 1.88 11.00 -3.74
C ARG A 76 2.31 9.68 -3.13
N PHE A 77 2.47 8.66 -3.98
CA PHE A 77 2.86 7.33 -3.52
C PHE A 77 4.22 7.33 -2.82
N GLU A 78 5.18 8.12 -3.32
CA GLU A 78 6.50 8.25 -2.68
C GLU A 78 6.39 8.82 -1.27
N ASP A 79 5.51 9.80 -1.07
CA ASP A 79 5.29 10.39 0.24
C ASP A 79 4.65 9.39 1.19
N VAL A 80 3.75 8.55 0.69
CA VAL A 80 3.16 7.46 1.48
C VAL A 80 4.22 6.44 1.88
N LEU A 81 5.12 6.09 0.95
CA LEU A 81 6.22 5.17 1.26
C LEU A 81 7.15 5.74 2.32
N ASP A 82 7.48 7.03 2.24
CA ASP A 82 8.34 7.68 3.24
C ASP A 82 7.70 7.70 4.61
N GLU A 83 6.41 8.06 4.68
CA GLU A 83 5.67 8.04 5.94
C GLU A 83 5.52 6.64 6.49
N PHE A 84 5.27 5.66 5.63
CA PHE A 84 5.20 4.26 6.00
C PHE A 84 6.51 3.79 6.63
N ARG A 85 7.62 4.14 6.00
CA ARG A 85 8.95 3.82 6.53
C ARG A 85 9.17 4.43 7.91
N GLU A 86 8.88 5.72 8.07
CA GLU A 86 9.05 6.39 9.34
C GLU A 86 8.20 5.76 10.46
N ARG A 87 6.96 5.40 10.15
CA ARG A 87 6.02 4.89 11.15
C ARG A 87 6.28 3.44 11.53
N PHE A 88 6.66 2.61 10.57
CA PHE A 88 6.58 1.16 10.74
C PHE A 88 7.91 0.43 10.72
N THR A 89 9.05 1.08 10.45
CA THR A 89 10.35 0.40 10.50
C THR A 89 10.69 -0.11 11.90
N LYS A 90 10.08 0.45 12.92
CA LYS A 90 10.23 -0.06 14.29
C LYS A 90 9.81 -1.52 14.43
N TYR A 91 8.94 -2.01 13.56
CA TYR A 91 8.48 -3.39 13.58
C TYR A 91 9.45 -4.36 12.89
N LEU A 92 10.51 -3.84 12.26
CA LEU A 92 11.57 -4.65 11.68
C LEU A 92 12.59 -5.14 12.73
N LYS A 93 12.57 -4.55 13.90
CA LYS A 93 13.52 -4.87 14.98
C LYS A 93 13.08 -6.08 15.78
#